data_4f829be38813e0335d7543ad5b25020d
#
_entry.id   4f829be38813e0335d7543ad5b25020d
#
_cell.length_a   1.000
_cell.length_b   1.000
_cell.length_c   1.000
_cell.angle_alpha   90.00
_cell.angle_beta   90.00
_cell.angle_gamma   90.00
#
_symmetry.space_group_name_H-M   'P 1'
#
loop_
_entity.id
_entity.type
_entity.pdbx_description
1 polymer ?
#
loop_
_entity_poly.entity_id
_entity_poly.type
_entity_poly.pdbx_seq_one_letter_code
_entity_poly.pdbx_strand_id
1 'polypeptide(L)'
;LTIWTFSVITYQKHKSEKIIDHVIERKGWDKKIKNEKMSFNIMMGYAEKDIVFKDQPYSEYEYNVTPAPAPWTDDKEYKVWGETDLQKKDSYYKYLLESEPYRK
;
A
#
# COMPACT_ATOMS: atom_id res chain seq x y z
N LEU A 1 -14.30 -20.76 12.01
CA LEU A 1 -13.11 -20.06 12.35
C LEU A 1 -12.37 -19.61 11.15
N THR A 2 -12.09 -20.55 10.28
CA THR A 2 -11.32 -20.25 9.10
C THR A 2 -12.06 -19.35 8.12
N ILE A 3 -13.37 -19.50 8.00
CA ILE A 3 -14.15 -18.69 7.08
C ILE A 3 -14.14 -17.21 7.51
N TRP A 4 -14.30 -16.99 8.80
CA TRP A 4 -14.30 -15.63 9.30
C TRP A 4 -12.95 -14.95 9.12
N THR A 5 -11.87 -15.66 9.45
CA THR A 5 -10.51 -15.15 9.28
C THR A 5 -10.22 -14.83 7.81
N PHE A 6 -10.62 -15.73 6.94
CA PHE A 6 -10.40 -15.55 5.51
C PHE A 6 -11.17 -14.33 4.99
N SER A 7 -12.39 -14.12 5.49
CA SER A 7 -13.18 -12.97 5.09
C SER A 7 -12.55 -11.66 5.53
N VAL A 8 -12.00 -11.63 6.74
CA VAL A 8 -11.34 -10.42 7.24
C VAL A 8 -10.09 -10.11 6.42
N ILE A 9 -9.30 -11.13 6.09
CA ILE A 9 -8.11 -10.96 5.28
C ILE A 9 -8.48 -10.43 3.89
N THR A 10 -9.51 -11.00 3.30
CA THR A 10 -9.96 -10.56 1.98
C THR A 10 -10.44 -9.11 2.02
N TYR A 11 -11.18 -8.76 3.06
CA TYR A 11 -11.64 -7.39 3.25
C TYR A 11 -10.46 -6.43 3.37
N GLN A 12 -9.47 -6.79 4.17
CA GLN A 12 -8.30 -5.95 4.35
C GLN A 12 -7.54 -5.75 3.06
N LYS A 13 -7.37 -6.79 2.28
CA LYS A 13 -6.67 -6.69 1.00
C LYS A 13 -7.41 -5.76 0.06
N HIS A 14 -8.71 -5.94 -0.06
CA HIS A 14 -9.51 -5.11 -0.95
C HIS A 14 -9.52 -3.66 -0.50
N LYS A 15 -9.73 -3.44 0.78
CA LYS A 15 -9.81 -2.07 1.29
C LYS A 15 -8.46 -1.39 1.22
N SER A 16 -7.39 -2.10 1.54
CA SER A 16 -6.05 -1.55 1.48
C SER A 16 -5.69 -1.17 0.04
N GLU A 17 -6.02 -2.04 -0.91
CA GLU A 17 -5.73 -1.75 -2.31
C GLU A 17 -6.48 -0.52 -2.77
N LYS A 18 -7.76 -0.41 -2.39
CA LYS A 18 -8.56 0.74 -2.78
C LYS A 18 -7.99 2.03 -2.22
N ILE A 19 -7.55 2.01 -0.97
CA ILE A 19 -6.99 3.19 -0.31
C ILE A 19 -5.66 3.57 -0.96
N ILE A 20 -4.79 2.59 -1.17
CA ILE A 20 -3.49 2.83 -1.77
C ILE A 20 -3.66 3.37 -3.19
N ASP A 21 -4.53 2.77 -3.97
CA ASP A 21 -4.77 3.20 -5.35
C ASP A 21 -5.32 4.62 -5.39
N HIS A 22 -6.19 4.97 -4.44
CA HIS A 22 -6.73 6.32 -4.38
C HIS A 22 -5.61 7.34 -4.15
N VAL A 23 -4.71 7.06 -3.24
CA VAL A 23 -3.60 7.96 -2.95
C VAL A 23 -2.64 8.03 -4.14
N ILE A 24 -2.35 6.89 -4.76
CA ILE A 24 -1.47 6.85 -5.93
C ILE A 24 -2.07 7.68 -7.07
N GLU A 25 -3.37 7.57 -7.31
CA GLU A 25 -4.04 8.35 -8.34
C GLU A 25 -4.02 9.84 -8.00
N ARG A 26 -4.23 10.17 -6.74
CA ARG A 26 -4.20 11.56 -6.32
C ARG A 26 -2.83 12.19 -6.56
N LYS A 27 -1.78 11.39 -6.44
CA LYS A 27 -0.43 11.84 -6.69
C LYS A 27 -0.08 11.84 -8.18
N GLY A 28 -0.92 11.25 -9.00
CA GLY A 28 -0.66 11.17 -10.43
C GLY A 28 0.34 10.08 -10.80
N TRP A 29 0.56 9.12 -9.92
CA TRP A 29 1.54 8.07 -10.15
C TRP A 29 0.97 6.82 -10.82
N ASP A 30 -0.33 6.73 -10.94
CA ASP A 30 -0.98 5.54 -11.47
C ASP A 30 -0.55 5.22 -12.88
N LYS A 31 -0.24 6.23 -13.67
CA LYS A 31 0.19 6.03 -15.05
C LYS A 31 1.65 5.61 -15.16
N LYS A 32 2.37 5.66 -14.06
CA LYS A 32 3.78 5.31 -14.04
C LYS A 32 4.06 3.92 -13.51
N ILE A 33 3.02 3.19 -13.18
CA ILE A 33 3.17 1.84 -12.64
C ILE A 33 3.58 0.87 -13.75
N LYS A 34 4.64 0.12 -13.50
CA LYS A 34 5.07 -0.92 -14.40
C LYS A 34 4.51 -2.27 -13.97
N ASN A 35 4.61 -2.58 -12.70
CA ASN A 35 4.08 -3.82 -12.13
C ASN A 35 3.52 -3.54 -10.75
N GLU A 36 2.52 -4.29 -10.37
CA GLU A 36 1.95 -4.16 -9.04
C GLU A 36 1.43 -5.50 -8.55
N LYS A 37 1.50 -5.73 -7.26
CA LYS A 37 1.10 -6.97 -6.67
C LYS A 37 0.61 -6.75 -5.24
N MET A 38 -0.53 -7.34 -4.90
CA MET A 38 -1.04 -7.31 -3.54
C MET A 38 -0.62 -8.58 -2.81
N SER A 39 -0.32 -8.44 -1.53
CA SER A 39 -0.02 -9.57 -0.68
C SER A 39 -0.48 -9.27 0.73
N PHE A 40 -0.56 -10.30 1.56
CA PHE A 40 -0.94 -10.14 2.96
C PHE A 40 0.17 -10.71 3.82
N ASN A 41 0.69 -9.89 4.72
CA ASN A 41 1.73 -10.33 5.62
C ASN A 41 1.08 -10.90 6.87
N ILE A 42 1.03 -12.21 6.94
CA ILE A 42 0.37 -12.89 8.05
C ILE A 42 1.04 -12.60 9.38
N MET A 43 2.34 -12.49 9.38
CA MET A 43 3.07 -12.25 10.61
C MET A 43 2.84 -10.86 11.16
N MET A 44 2.71 -9.88 10.30
CA MET A 44 2.48 -8.51 10.72
C MET A 44 1.01 -8.14 10.77
N GLY A 45 0.17 -8.94 10.14
CA GLY A 45 -1.27 -8.73 10.21
C GLY A 45 -1.82 -7.64 9.32
N TYR A 46 -1.14 -7.29 8.24
CA TYR A 46 -1.64 -6.27 7.33
C TYR A 46 -1.34 -6.62 5.88
N ALA A 47 -2.08 -5.98 4.98
CA ALA A 47 -1.88 -6.15 3.56
C ALA A 47 -0.86 -5.14 3.04
N GLU A 48 -0.15 -5.54 2.00
CA GLU A 48 0.85 -4.69 1.37
C GLU A 48 0.64 -4.70 -0.12
N LYS A 49 0.95 -3.59 -0.77
CA LYS A 49 0.94 -3.54 -2.23
C LYS A 49 2.35 -3.19 -2.70
N ASP A 50 2.93 -4.08 -3.49
CA ASP A 50 4.26 -3.87 -4.03
C ASP A 50 4.13 -3.29 -5.42
N ILE A 51 4.77 -2.17 -5.67
CA ILE A 51 4.69 -1.47 -6.94
C ILE A 51 6.08 -1.19 -7.47
N VAL A 52 6.27 -1.46 -8.76
CA VAL A 52 7.47 -1.07 -9.46
C VAL A 52 7.06 -0.03 -10.49
N PHE A 53 7.73 1.11 -10.48
CA PHE A 53 7.42 2.20 -11.39
C PHE A 53 8.31 2.19 -12.62
N LYS A 54 7.81 2.69 -13.72
CA LYS A 54 8.51 2.64 -15.01
C LYS A 54 9.84 3.39 -15.01
N ASP A 55 9.89 4.51 -14.29
CA ASP A 55 11.11 5.31 -14.26
C ASP A 55 12.09 4.86 -13.16
N GLN A 56 11.70 3.88 -12.35
CA GLN A 56 12.59 3.29 -11.36
C GLN A 56 12.42 1.78 -11.34
N PRO A 57 12.71 1.11 -12.46
CA PRO A 57 12.40 -0.31 -12.60
C PRO A 57 13.22 -1.24 -11.72
N TYR A 58 14.24 -0.72 -11.07
CA TYR A 58 15.08 -1.54 -10.20
C TYR A 58 14.72 -1.38 -8.72
N SER A 59 13.71 -0.61 -8.43
CA SER A 59 13.30 -0.38 -7.05
C SER A 59 11.87 -0.80 -6.87
N GLU A 60 11.62 -1.58 -5.84
CA GLU A 60 10.27 -2.00 -5.53
C GLU A 60 9.80 -1.21 -4.32
N TYR A 61 8.63 -0.64 -4.41
CA TYR A 61 8.06 0.12 -3.31
C TYR A 61 6.94 -0.68 -2.67
N GLU A 62 6.93 -0.72 -1.35
CA GLU A 62 5.89 -1.40 -0.61
C GLU A 62 4.98 -0.38 0.04
N TYR A 63 3.71 -0.48 -0.23
CA TYR A 63 2.71 0.43 0.33
C TYR A 63 1.79 -0.32 1.28
N ASN A 64 1.49 0.30 2.42
CA ASN A 64 0.55 -0.28 3.36
C ASN A 64 -0.29 0.83 3.98
N VAL A 65 -1.34 0.42 4.69
CA VAL A 65 -2.31 1.35 5.27
C VAL A 65 -2.36 1.14 6.77
N THR A 66 -2.36 2.21 7.52
CA THR A 66 -2.50 2.15 8.97
C THR A 66 -3.64 3.06 9.41
N PRO A 67 -4.44 2.63 10.35
CA PRO A 67 -4.51 1.29 10.91
C PRO A 67 -4.94 0.27 9.87
N ALA A 68 -4.72 -1.01 10.13
CA ALA A 68 -5.10 -2.06 9.19
C ALA A 68 -6.61 -1.95 8.95
N PRO A 69 -7.03 -1.87 7.68
CA PRO A 69 -8.46 -1.71 7.40
C PRO A 69 -9.29 -2.87 7.90
N ALA A 70 -10.41 -2.54 8.50
CA ALA A 70 -11.35 -3.53 8.99
C ALA A 70 -12.73 -2.87 9.00
N PRO A 71 -13.81 -3.66 9.07
CA PRO A 71 -15.14 -3.06 9.07
C PRO A 71 -15.39 -2.08 10.21
N TRP A 72 -14.63 -2.21 11.28
CA TRP A 72 -14.81 -1.35 12.44
C TRP A 72 -13.87 -0.15 12.49
N THR A 73 -13.02 0.03 11.48
CA THR A 73 -12.11 1.19 11.46
C THR A 73 -12.70 2.32 10.65
N ASP A 74 -12.26 3.54 10.97
CA ASP A 74 -12.79 4.75 10.36
C ASP A 74 -11.94 5.16 9.16
N ASP A 75 -12.58 5.35 8.02
CA ASP A 75 -11.93 5.80 6.79
C ASP A 75 -11.15 7.09 6.96
N LYS A 76 -11.60 7.94 7.86
CA LYS A 76 -10.97 9.24 8.02
C LYS A 76 -9.59 9.17 8.63
N GLU A 77 -9.28 8.08 9.29
CA GLU A 77 -8.02 7.96 9.99
C GLU A 77 -6.98 7.15 9.24
N TYR A 78 -7.33 6.64 8.09
CA TYR A 78 -6.39 5.83 7.31
C TYR A 78 -5.27 6.68 6.74
N LYS A 79 -4.06 6.16 6.84
CA LYS A 79 -2.87 6.79 6.26
C LYS A 79 -2.09 5.75 5.48
N VAL A 80 -1.46 6.17 4.43
CA VAL A 80 -0.70 5.28 3.55
C VAL A 80 0.78 5.53 3.76
N TRP A 81 1.51 4.44 3.92
CA TRP A 81 2.96 4.48 4.05
C TRP A 81 3.56 3.81 2.83
N GLY A 82 4.60 4.38 2.30
CA GLY A 82 5.32 3.80 1.17
C GLY A 82 6.79 3.76 1.46
N GLU A 83 7.38 2.57 1.38
CA GLU A 83 8.79 2.38 1.65
C GLU A 83 9.43 1.64 0.51
N THR A 84 10.74 1.72 0.40
CA THR A 84 11.45 0.97 -0.59
C THR A 84 12.65 0.30 0.05
N ASP A 85 12.95 -0.91 -0.42
CA ASP A 85 14.05 -1.64 0.09
C ASP A 85 15.30 -1.11 -0.56
N LEU A 86 15.87 -0.07 -0.07
CA LEU A 86 16.89 0.57 -0.72
C LEU A 86 18.17 0.49 -0.12
N GLN A 87 18.86 -0.32 -0.62
CA GLN A 87 20.19 -0.34 -0.43
C GLN A 87 20.87 0.43 -1.47
N LYS A 88 20.18 0.99 -2.41
CA LYS A 88 20.80 1.66 -3.48
C LYS A 88 20.95 3.09 -3.17
N LYS A 89 22.12 3.57 -3.45
CA LYS A 89 22.46 4.88 -3.16
C LYS A 89 21.90 5.93 -4.03
N ASP A 90 21.35 5.52 -5.11
CA ASP A 90 20.76 6.47 -5.99
C ASP A 90 19.44 6.78 -5.55
N SER A 91 19.34 7.32 -4.66
CA SER A 91 18.30 7.65 -3.97
C SER A 91 17.39 8.64 -4.51
N TYR A 92 16.70 8.26 -5.43
CA TYR A 92 15.57 8.96 -5.78
C TYR A 92 14.43 8.24 -5.14
N TYR A 93 14.15 8.51 -3.89
CA TYR A 93 13.02 7.95 -3.22
C TYR A 93 11.79 8.75 -3.62
N LYS A 94 11.53 8.75 -4.90
CA LYS A 94 10.52 9.61 -5.47
C LYS A 94 9.10 9.24 -5.08
N TYR A 95 8.88 7.97 -4.81
CA TYR A 95 7.54 7.46 -4.54
C TYR A 95 7.33 7.04 -3.08
N LEU A 96 8.15 7.53 -2.18
CA LEU A 96 7.96 7.27 -0.76
C LEU A 96 6.78 8.04 -0.23
N LEU A 97 6.07 7.44 0.70
CA LEU A 97 4.98 8.10 1.40
C LEU A 97 5.20 7.94 2.89
N GLU A 98 4.94 9.00 3.63
CA GLU A 98 5.11 8.97 5.06
C GLU A 98 3.84 9.51 5.66
N SER A 99 3.01 8.63 6.18
CA SER A 99 1.75 9.00 6.81
C SER A 99 0.84 9.83 5.91
N GLU A 100 0.76 9.46 4.66
CA GLU A 100 -0.06 10.20 3.71
C GLU A 100 -1.55 9.95 3.99
N PRO A 101 -2.34 10.96 4.29
CA PRO A 101 -3.75 10.72 4.63
C PRO A 101 -4.53 10.21 3.43
N TYR A 102 -5.41 9.25 3.69
CA TYR A 102 -6.31 8.77 2.66
C TYR A 102 -7.29 9.88 2.26
N ARG A 103 -7.83 10.54 3.25
CA ARG A 103 -8.74 11.65 2.99
C ARG A 103 -8.04 12.96 3.30
N LYS A 104 -8.05 13.82 2.34
CA LYS A 104 -7.44 15.11 2.49
C LYS A 104 -8.46 16.19 2.49
#